data_3f0da90ceb9858dd981c948a7a40d4f1
#
_entry.id   3f0da90ceb9858dd981c948a7a40d4f1
#
_cell.length_a   1.000
_cell.length_b   1.000
_cell.length_c   1.000
_cell.angle_alpha   90.00
_cell.angle_beta   90.00
_cell.angle_gamma   90.00
#
_symmetry.space_group_name_H-M   'P 1'
#
loop_
_entity.id
_entity.type
_entity.pdbx_description
1 polymer ?
#
loop_
_entity_poly.entity_id
_entity_poly.type
_entity_poly.pdbx_seq_one_letter_code
_entity_poly.pdbx_strand_id
1 'polypeptide(L)'
;DADFLLAGGSVANAVFLLAQRSQVDQSPDAQGPAYQDGGNELWIDVKKNDIIRWRATTLSRNADISAVISNVYPGNPAPGEKGQLSNIELVTPSEMLVPYMTEPGNTQFRTTEVIVSYWQANAAIPGKLSYRIDFYLLDSAGKNLNQQPFSWDPFITINQ
;
A
#
# COMPACT_ATOMS: atom_id res chain seq x y z
N ASP A 1 -7.24 10.07 -0.21
CA ASP A 1 -7.78 11.37 0.22
C ASP A 1 -8.35 11.23 1.63
N ALA A 2 -7.55 11.67 2.63
CA ALA A 2 -7.90 11.48 4.05
C ALA A 2 -9.10 12.33 4.48
N ASP A 3 -9.18 13.56 4.00
CA ASP A 3 -10.28 14.47 4.36
C ASP A 3 -11.62 13.94 3.85
N PHE A 4 -11.64 13.38 2.65
CA PHE A 4 -12.81 12.75 2.07
C PHE A 4 -13.27 11.52 2.89
N LEU A 5 -12.35 10.68 3.35
CA LEU A 5 -12.67 9.53 4.21
C LEU A 5 -13.23 9.97 5.56
N LEU A 6 -12.63 10.97 6.20
CA LEU A 6 -13.06 11.47 7.50
C LEU A 6 -14.44 12.16 7.42
N ALA A 7 -14.78 12.69 6.24
CA ALA A 7 -16.12 13.23 5.96
C ALA A 7 -17.18 12.14 5.67
N GLY A 8 -16.82 10.86 5.76
CA GLY A 8 -17.72 9.73 5.49
C GLY A 8 -17.75 9.28 4.03
N GLY A 9 -16.77 9.68 3.23
CA GLY A 9 -16.58 9.21 1.86
C GLY A 9 -16.23 7.74 1.77
N SER A 10 -16.47 7.12 0.62
CA SER A 10 -16.15 5.71 0.39
C SER A 10 -14.65 5.48 0.23
N VAL A 11 -14.14 4.36 0.72
CA VAL A 11 -12.75 3.96 0.57
C VAL A 11 -12.37 3.84 -0.91
N ALA A 12 -13.26 3.29 -1.74
CA ALA A 12 -13.07 3.15 -3.18
C ALA A 12 -12.73 4.46 -3.91
N ASN A 13 -13.23 5.59 -3.43
CA ASN A 13 -13.00 6.89 -4.05
C ASN A 13 -11.86 7.69 -3.40
N ALA A 14 -11.28 7.16 -2.35
CA ALA A 14 -10.27 7.84 -1.53
C ALA A 14 -8.90 7.19 -1.57
N VAL A 15 -8.83 5.90 -1.88
CA VAL A 15 -7.59 5.12 -1.93
C VAL A 15 -7.07 5.05 -3.36
N PHE A 16 -5.78 5.31 -3.51
CA PHE A 16 -5.04 5.19 -4.77
C PHE A 16 -3.84 4.29 -4.51
N LEU A 17 -3.72 3.22 -5.26
CA LEU A 17 -2.66 2.25 -5.11
C LEU A 17 -1.59 2.48 -6.19
N LEU A 18 -0.35 2.39 -5.81
CA LEU A 18 0.80 2.58 -6.70
C LEU A 18 1.74 1.39 -6.59
N ALA A 19 2.22 0.93 -7.73
CA ALA A 19 3.26 -0.08 -7.82
C ALA A 19 4.31 0.34 -8.86
N GLN A 20 5.39 -0.41 -8.92
CA GLN A 20 6.34 -0.25 -10.01
C GLN A 20 5.65 -0.64 -11.32
N ARG A 21 5.70 0.23 -12.33
CA ARG A 21 4.96 0.06 -13.59
C ARG A 21 5.17 -1.31 -14.27
N SER A 22 6.35 -1.89 -14.14
CA SER A 22 6.65 -3.22 -14.67
C SER A 22 5.97 -4.37 -13.94
N GLN A 23 5.36 -4.09 -12.80
CA GLN A 23 4.64 -5.06 -11.96
C GLN A 23 3.12 -4.88 -12.02
N VAL A 24 2.62 -3.88 -12.74
CA VAL A 24 1.17 -3.72 -12.95
C VAL A 24 0.72 -4.79 -13.95
N ASP A 25 -0.28 -5.58 -13.57
CA ASP A 25 -0.81 -6.67 -14.41
C ASP A 25 -1.40 -6.10 -15.72
N GLN A 26 -0.95 -6.64 -16.83
CA GLN A 26 -1.38 -6.26 -18.18
C GLN A 26 -2.29 -7.32 -18.82
N SER A 27 -2.74 -8.29 -18.06
CA SER A 27 -3.66 -9.32 -18.54
C SER A 27 -5.02 -8.73 -18.94
N PRO A 28 -5.80 -9.40 -19.80
CA PRO A 28 -7.14 -8.94 -20.17
C PRO A 28 -8.08 -8.76 -18.98
N ASP A 29 -7.89 -9.50 -17.90
CA ASP A 29 -8.72 -9.44 -16.70
C ASP A 29 -8.45 -8.18 -15.87
N ALA A 30 -7.27 -7.57 -16.04
CA ALA A 30 -6.81 -6.37 -15.29
C ALA A 30 -6.90 -5.06 -16.12
N GLN A 31 -7.72 -5.01 -17.17
CA GLN A 31 -7.76 -3.88 -18.11
C GLN A 31 -8.62 -2.68 -17.67
N GLY A 32 -9.23 -2.67 -16.54
CA GLY A 32 -9.97 -1.50 -16.05
C GLY A 32 -9.07 -0.45 -15.41
N PRO A 33 -9.41 0.85 -15.44
CA PRO A 33 -8.61 1.88 -14.78
C PRO A 33 -8.49 1.66 -13.26
N ALA A 34 -9.43 0.96 -12.64
CA ALA A 34 -9.36 0.58 -11.22
C ALA A 34 -8.19 -0.37 -10.91
N TYR A 35 -7.79 -1.21 -11.86
CA TYR A 35 -6.73 -2.23 -11.69
C TYR A 35 -5.34 -1.73 -12.08
N GLN A 36 -5.25 -0.54 -12.67
CA GLN A 36 -4.01 0.06 -13.12
C GLN A 36 -3.37 0.94 -12.05
N ASP A 37 -2.14 1.38 -12.31
CA ASP A 37 -1.39 2.25 -11.42
C ASP A 37 -2.15 3.56 -11.13
N GLY A 38 -2.34 3.89 -9.86
CA GLY A 38 -3.23 4.96 -9.42
C GLY A 38 -4.70 4.55 -9.28
N GLY A 39 -5.07 3.34 -9.65
CA GLY A 39 -6.40 2.80 -9.40
C GLY A 39 -6.60 2.37 -7.95
N ASN A 40 -7.84 2.21 -7.56
CA ASN A 40 -8.21 1.79 -6.20
C ASN A 40 -8.07 0.27 -5.99
N GLU A 41 -8.14 -0.53 -7.05
CA GLU A 41 -8.06 -1.99 -6.99
C GLU A 41 -6.80 -2.53 -7.68
N LEU A 42 -5.73 -1.77 -7.69
CA LEU A 42 -4.49 -2.11 -8.36
C LEU A 42 -4.21 -3.62 -8.35
N TRP A 43 -3.98 -4.14 -9.54
CA TRP A 43 -3.64 -5.54 -9.74
C TRP A 43 -2.19 -5.66 -10.17
N ILE A 44 -1.38 -6.37 -9.40
CA ILE A 44 0.04 -6.52 -9.68
C ILE A 44 0.42 -7.95 -10.04
N ASP A 45 1.44 -8.07 -10.88
CA ASP A 45 2.14 -9.30 -11.23
C ASP A 45 3.44 -9.41 -10.44
N VAL A 46 3.63 -10.52 -9.77
CA VAL A 46 4.88 -10.87 -9.07
C VAL A 46 5.28 -12.31 -9.41
N LYS A 47 6.53 -12.65 -9.15
CA LYS A 47 7.02 -14.03 -9.30
C LYS A 47 6.98 -14.74 -7.94
N LYS A 48 6.88 -16.06 -8.02
CA LYS A 48 7.06 -16.90 -6.83
C LYS A 48 8.40 -16.59 -6.14
N ASN A 49 8.36 -16.45 -4.83
CA ASN A 49 9.42 -16.05 -3.93
C ASN A 49 9.77 -14.56 -3.93
N ASP A 50 9.10 -13.71 -4.69
CA ASP A 50 9.24 -12.27 -4.56
C ASP A 50 8.75 -11.81 -3.17
N ILE A 51 9.38 -10.76 -2.67
CA ILE A 51 8.95 -10.08 -1.44
C ILE A 51 8.10 -8.87 -1.83
N ILE A 52 6.87 -8.85 -1.35
CA ILE A 52 5.96 -7.73 -1.53
C ILE A 52 6.00 -6.88 -0.28
N ARG A 53 6.04 -5.56 -0.44
CA ARG A 53 6.05 -4.61 0.67
C ARG A 53 4.95 -3.56 0.49
N TRP A 54 4.27 -3.24 1.58
CA TRP A 54 3.20 -2.26 1.61
C TRP A 54 3.53 -1.12 2.55
N ARG A 55 3.32 0.08 2.07
CA ARG A 55 3.38 1.31 2.85
C ARG A 55 2.20 2.19 2.49
N ALA A 56 1.72 2.97 3.45
CA ALA A 56 0.70 3.98 3.23
C ALA A 56 1.29 5.38 3.38
N THR A 57 0.70 6.32 2.67
CA THR A 57 0.91 7.75 2.84
C THR A 57 -0.38 8.48 2.52
N THR A 58 -0.50 9.74 2.90
CA THR A 58 -1.60 10.61 2.52
C THR A 58 -1.12 11.74 1.64
N LEU A 59 -2.04 12.36 0.92
CA LEU A 59 -1.82 13.58 0.17
C LEU A 59 -2.35 14.81 0.93
N SER A 60 -2.55 14.69 2.24
CA SER A 60 -3.00 15.81 3.08
C SER A 60 -1.95 16.94 3.09
N ARG A 61 -2.43 18.18 3.20
CA ARG A 61 -1.54 19.34 3.29
C ARG A 61 -0.64 19.22 4.51
N ASN A 62 0.64 19.56 4.35
CA ASN A 62 1.63 19.66 5.42
C ASN A 62 1.79 18.38 6.26
N ALA A 63 1.37 17.23 5.74
CA ALA A 63 1.34 15.96 6.47
C ALA A 63 0.54 16.03 7.79
N ASP A 64 -0.50 16.86 7.85
CA ASP A 64 -1.36 17.00 9.03
C ASP A 64 -2.11 15.70 9.36
N ILE A 65 -2.33 14.87 8.35
CA ILE A 65 -2.92 13.54 8.50
C ILE A 65 -1.98 12.51 7.90
N SER A 66 -1.71 11.46 8.64
CA SER A 66 -0.91 10.30 8.18
C SER A 66 -1.78 9.06 8.06
N ALA A 67 -1.43 8.15 7.16
CA ALA A 67 -2.04 6.83 7.07
C ALA A 67 -1.06 5.76 7.54
N VAL A 68 -1.53 4.84 8.36
CA VAL A 68 -0.74 3.72 8.87
C VAL A 68 -1.48 2.42 8.62
N ILE A 69 -0.84 1.48 7.92
CA ILE A 69 -1.38 0.14 7.74
C ILE A 69 -1.29 -0.59 9.07
N SER A 70 -2.43 -0.99 9.61
CA SER A 70 -2.53 -1.74 10.86
C SER A 70 -2.48 -3.25 10.67
N ASN A 71 -2.91 -3.73 9.49
CA ASN A 71 -2.86 -5.15 9.17
C ASN A 71 -2.85 -5.39 7.66
N VAL A 72 -2.20 -6.48 7.24
CA VAL A 72 -2.27 -7.05 5.90
C VAL A 72 -2.52 -8.53 6.05
N TYR A 73 -3.52 -9.05 5.38
CA TYR A 73 -3.86 -10.47 5.46
C TYR A 73 -4.53 -10.93 4.16
N PRO A 74 -4.45 -12.23 3.84
CA PRO A 74 -5.14 -12.77 2.69
C PRO A 74 -6.64 -12.44 2.77
N GLY A 75 -7.22 -12.02 1.67
CA GLY A 75 -8.67 -11.94 1.52
C GLY A 75 -9.29 -13.34 1.53
N ASN A 76 -10.60 -13.42 1.51
CA ASN A 76 -11.28 -14.69 1.24
C ASN A 76 -11.03 -15.05 -0.23
N PRO A 77 -10.34 -16.16 -0.53
CA PRO A 77 -10.09 -16.53 -1.91
C PRO A 77 -11.43 -16.72 -2.64
N ALA A 78 -11.58 -16.07 -3.79
CA ALA A 78 -12.72 -16.31 -4.64
C ALA A 78 -12.65 -17.75 -5.23
N PRO A 79 -13.76 -18.33 -5.65
CA PRO A 79 -13.75 -19.65 -6.30
C PRO A 79 -12.77 -19.66 -7.49
N GLY A 80 -11.75 -20.52 -7.42
CA GLY A 80 -10.70 -20.64 -8.45
C GLY A 80 -9.42 -19.89 -8.15
N GLU A 81 -9.37 -19.01 -7.16
CA GLU A 81 -8.13 -18.41 -6.68
C GLU A 81 -7.25 -19.44 -5.97
N LYS A 82 -5.98 -19.49 -6.36
CA LYS A 82 -4.99 -20.46 -5.80
C LYS A 82 -3.75 -19.79 -5.26
N GLY A 83 -3.54 -18.50 -5.57
CA GLY A 83 -2.37 -17.76 -5.08
C GLY A 83 -2.34 -17.67 -3.56
N GLN A 84 -1.16 -17.73 -2.95
CA GLN A 84 -1.01 -17.56 -1.51
C GLN A 84 0.21 -16.72 -1.17
N LEU A 85 0.02 -15.86 -0.18
CA LEU A 85 1.10 -15.16 0.52
C LEU A 85 1.50 -15.97 1.76
N SER A 86 2.76 -15.88 2.14
CA SER A 86 3.28 -16.43 3.39
C SER A 86 4.15 -15.40 4.11
N ASN A 87 4.42 -15.61 5.38
CA ASN A 87 5.26 -14.74 6.20
C ASN A 87 4.79 -13.28 6.15
N ILE A 88 3.48 -13.07 6.30
CA ILE A 88 2.93 -11.71 6.40
C ILE A 88 3.33 -11.16 7.76
N GLU A 89 4.16 -10.12 7.77
CA GLU A 89 4.72 -9.55 8.98
C GLU A 89 4.87 -8.04 8.91
N LEU A 90 4.80 -7.39 10.07
CA LEU A 90 5.14 -5.98 10.24
C LEU A 90 6.64 -5.87 10.52
N VAL A 91 7.36 -5.14 9.69
CA VAL A 91 8.77 -4.78 9.89
C VAL A 91 8.84 -3.41 10.52
N THR A 92 9.33 -3.35 11.77
CA THR A 92 9.49 -2.12 12.54
C THR A 92 10.50 -2.32 13.69
N PRO A 93 11.27 -1.32 14.07
CA PRO A 93 11.55 -0.12 13.30
C PRO A 93 12.48 -0.41 12.12
N SER A 94 12.32 0.36 11.05
CA SER A 94 13.27 0.34 9.94
C SER A 94 13.78 1.77 9.72
N GLU A 95 15.09 1.93 9.78
CA GLU A 95 15.75 3.21 9.53
C GLU A 95 15.87 3.45 8.03
N MET A 96 15.51 4.64 7.59
CA MET A 96 15.62 5.05 6.20
C MET A 96 16.21 6.45 6.10
N LEU A 97 17.23 6.60 5.26
CA LEU A 97 17.78 7.91 4.94
C LEU A 97 16.94 8.58 3.87
N VAL A 98 16.33 9.71 4.22
CA VAL A 98 15.52 10.50 3.30
C VAL A 98 16.31 11.74 2.88
N PRO A 99 16.61 11.90 1.58
CA PRO A 99 17.26 13.10 1.10
C PRO A 99 16.32 14.31 1.14
N TYR A 100 16.88 15.47 1.48
CA TYR A 100 16.18 16.74 1.42
C TYR A 100 17.07 17.85 0.90
N MET A 101 16.45 18.88 0.35
CA MET A 101 17.10 20.07 -0.15
C MET A 101 17.04 21.18 0.89
N THR A 102 18.14 21.88 1.14
CA THR A 102 18.19 22.99 2.11
C THR A 102 17.89 24.34 1.49
N GLU A 103 18.17 24.49 0.17
CA GLU A 103 17.99 25.75 -0.56
C GLU A 103 17.54 25.46 -2.00
N PRO A 104 16.66 26.27 -2.59
CA PRO A 104 16.27 26.15 -3.99
C PRO A 104 17.48 26.28 -4.92
N GLY A 105 17.54 25.39 -5.94
CA GLY A 105 18.63 25.42 -6.94
C GLY A 105 19.97 24.87 -6.46
N ASN A 106 20.10 24.44 -5.22
CA ASN A 106 21.30 23.77 -4.73
C ASN A 106 21.38 22.34 -5.31
N THR A 107 22.57 21.95 -5.77
CA THR A 107 22.83 20.59 -6.24
C THR A 107 23.31 19.65 -5.12
N GLN A 108 23.49 20.17 -3.90
CA GLN A 108 23.86 19.39 -2.73
C GLN A 108 22.62 19.02 -1.93
N PHE A 109 22.45 17.73 -1.70
CA PHE A 109 21.39 17.19 -0.86
C PHE A 109 21.95 16.79 0.50
N ARG A 110 21.13 16.94 1.52
CA ARG A 110 21.37 16.36 2.84
C ARG A 110 20.45 15.19 3.04
N THR A 111 20.76 14.34 4.00
CA THR A 111 19.88 13.22 4.40
C THR A 111 19.49 13.40 5.85
N THR A 112 18.27 12.99 6.16
CA THR A 112 17.80 12.80 7.53
C THR A 112 17.37 11.37 7.70
N GLU A 113 17.60 10.84 8.88
CA GLU A 113 17.14 9.51 9.26
C GLU A 113 15.69 9.59 9.72
N VAL A 114 14.87 8.72 9.20
CA VAL A 114 13.47 8.55 9.61
C VAL A 114 13.21 7.10 9.96
N ILE A 115 12.46 6.89 11.03
CA ILE A 115 12.00 5.57 11.41
C ILE A 115 10.69 5.32 10.68
N VAL A 116 10.64 4.22 9.96
CA VAL A 116 9.45 3.80 9.20
C VAL A 116 9.05 2.39 9.58
N SER A 117 7.79 2.06 9.37
CA SER A 117 7.31 0.69 9.37
C SER A 117 6.70 0.34 8.02
N TYR A 118 6.74 -0.93 7.67
CA TYR A 118 6.06 -1.46 6.48
C TYR A 118 5.64 -2.90 6.73
N TRP A 119 4.60 -3.31 6.04
CA TRP A 119 4.24 -4.72 5.99
C TRP A 119 4.95 -5.40 4.84
N GLN A 120 5.30 -6.67 5.02
CA GLN A 120 5.84 -7.50 3.94
C GLN A 120 5.27 -8.90 3.96
N ALA A 121 5.32 -9.56 2.81
CA ALA A 121 5.00 -10.97 2.66
C ALA A 121 5.80 -11.58 1.50
N ASN A 122 5.89 -12.91 1.48
CA ASN A 122 6.44 -13.65 0.35
C ASN A 122 5.31 -14.14 -0.57
N ALA A 123 5.51 -14.03 -1.87
CA ALA A 123 4.69 -14.66 -2.89
C ALA A 123 4.95 -16.18 -2.88
N ALA A 124 4.12 -16.97 -2.21
CA ALA A 124 4.43 -18.36 -1.90
C ALA A 124 3.90 -19.36 -2.95
N ILE A 125 2.62 -19.28 -3.28
CA ILE A 125 1.98 -20.22 -4.22
C ILE A 125 1.50 -19.46 -5.44
N PRO A 126 1.88 -19.88 -6.66
CA PRO A 126 1.42 -19.28 -7.91
C PRO A 126 -0.11 -19.34 -8.06
N GLY A 127 -0.64 -18.25 -8.62
CA GLY A 127 -2.05 -18.06 -8.88
C GLY A 127 -2.52 -16.67 -8.52
N LYS A 128 -3.77 -16.39 -8.82
CA LYS A 128 -4.46 -15.15 -8.47
C LYS A 128 -4.90 -15.21 -7.01
N LEU A 129 -4.83 -14.10 -6.32
CA LEU A 129 -5.43 -13.91 -5.00
C LEU A 129 -5.87 -12.46 -4.81
N SER A 130 -6.89 -12.26 -3.98
CA SER A 130 -7.15 -10.99 -3.33
C SER A 130 -6.47 -10.96 -1.95
N TYR A 131 -6.15 -9.77 -1.45
CA TYR A 131 -5.65 -9.58 -0.10
C TYR A 131 -6.34 -8.38 0.52
N ARG A 132 -6.27 -8.21 1.82
CA ARG A 132 -6.89 -7.08 2.51
C ARG A 132 -5.86 -6.27 3.26
N ILE A 133 -5.99 -4.96 3.16
CA ILE A 133 -5.23 -3.98 3.94
C ILE A 133 -6.21 -3.27 4.87
N ASP A 134 -5.91 -3.27 6.17
CA ASP A 134 -6.58 -2.41 7.14
C ASP A 134 -5.67 -1.25 7.52
N PHE A 135 -6.20 -0.03 7.60
CA PHE A 135 -5.42 1.16 7.92
C PHE A 135 -6.17 2.16 8.77
N TYR A 136 -5.41 2.95 9.53
CA TYR A 136 -5.89 4.08 10.30
C TYR A 136 -5.39 5.40 9.74
N LEU A 137 -6.14 6.46 9.97
CA LEU A 137 -5.72 7.83 9.79
C LEU A 137 -5.34 8.42 11.15
N LEU A 138 -4.20 9.07 11.22
CA LEU A 138 -3.65 9.67 12.43
C LEU A 138 -3.45 11.16 12.22
N ASP A 139 -3.68 11.96 13.27
CA ASP A 139 -3.29 13.36 13.29
C ASP A 139 -1.76 13.54 13.47
N SER A 140 -1.29 14.76 13.46
CA SER A 140 0.14 15.09 13.64
C SER A 140 0.69 14.70 15.02
N ALA A 141 -0.17 14.43 16.00
CA ALA A 141 0.21 13.93 17.33
C ALA A 141 0.19 12.39 17.42
N GLY A 142 -0.14 11.70 16.32
CA GLY A 142 -0.25 10.25 16.26
C GLY A 142 -1.55 9.69 16.85
N LYS A 143 -2.57 10.52 17.05
CA LYS A 143 -3.86 10.09 17.56
C LYS A 143 -4.76 9.61 16.42
N ASN A 144 -5.43 8.47 16.61
CA ASN A 144 -6.42 7.95 15.67
C ASN A 144 -7.57 8.93 15.44
N LEU A 145 -7.87 9.18 14.18
CA LEU A 145 -8.98 10.00 13.72
C LEU A 145 -10.24 9.17 13.39
N ASN A 146 -10.09 7.87 13.19
CA ASN A 146 -11.21 6.95 12.95
C ASN A 146 -11.26 5.84 14.02
N GLN A 147 -12.46 5.48 14.47
CA GLN A 147 -12.65 4.48 15.55
C GLN A 147 -12.37 3.06 15.09
N GLN A 148 -12.70 2.74 13.85
CA GLN A 148 -12.47 1.44 13.23
C GLN A 148 -11.53 1.61 12.03
N PRO A 149 -10.68 0.63 11.69
CA PRO A 149 -9.83 0.73 10.52
C PRO A 149 -10.67 0.80 9.26
N PHE A 150 -10.19 1.55 8.28
CA PHE A 150 -10.64 1.42 6.91
C PHE A 150 -10.04 0.15 6.31
N SER A 151 -10.78 -0.52 5.43
CA SER A 151 -10.33 -1.76 4.79
C SER A 151 -10.40 -1.64 3.28
N TRP A 152 -9.43 -2.25 2.60
CA TRP A 152 -9.40 -2.32 1.15
C TRP A 152 -8.78 -3.64 0.66
N ASP A 153 -9.21 -4.15 -0.51
CA ASP A 153 -8.90 -5.50 -0.98
C ASP A 153 -8.44 -5.59 -2.45
N PRO A 154 -7.22 -5.16 -2.76
CA PRO A 154 -6.65 -5.26 -4.10
C PRO A 154 -6.22 -6.69 -4.48
N PHE A 155 -5.62 -6.85 -5.67
CA PHE A 155 -5.31 -8.14 -6.28
C PHE A 155 -3.83 -8.35 -6.56
N ILE A 156 -3.40 -9.61 -6.54
CA ILE A 156 -2.07 -10.06 -6.93
C ILE A 156 -2.20 -11.31 -7.80
N THR A 157 -1.44 -11.36 -8.89
CA THR A 157 -1.13 -12.58 -9.61
C THR A 157 0.30 -13.00 -9.28
N ILE A 158 0.47 -14.23 -8.78
CA ILE A 158 1.77 -14.83 -8.54
C ILE A 158 2.09 -15.77 -9.69
N ASN A 159 3.10 -15.45 -10.45
CA ASN A 159 3.59 -16.25 -11.57
C ASN A 159 4.62 -17.31 -11.11
N GLN A 160 4.88 -18.31 -11.97
CA GLN A 160 5.86 -19.39 -11.73
C GLN A 160 7.29 -18.84 -11.64
#